data_14f8f5047af8587494ef1615302b2649
#
_entry.id   14f8f5047af8587494ef1615302b2649
#
_cell.length_a   1.000
_cell.length_b   1.000
_cell.length_c   1.000
_cell.angle_alpha   90.00
_cell.angle_beta   90.00
_cell.angle_gamma   90.00
#
_symmetry.space_group_name_H-M   'P 1'
#
loop_
_entity.id
_entity.type
_entity.pdbx_description
1 polymer ?
#
loop_
_entity_poly.entity_id
_entity_poly.type
_entity_poly.pdbx_seq_one_letter_code
_entity_poly.pdbx_strand_id
1 'polypeptide(L)'
;MNNLENQKILQKYLRYLFGITDLSISTIRIKLLELRTFLVHFNGEEKPIYEVEAEKIQRYLESIQRQDTREKTANGRITMILQFYNFLVVKGYLKKIPFRHEYYLQKEVHGHNDRSVPEGVYTEILSKLAEFPEHLRLMFLHLWCTGIRGSEVCTLTGDGYEEKDGDYWLKVYQVKMKTYKRIPIPEALYKLVQVYKKKYQIGPEEYLFQNQTGGAFRYGTFRYQMLKYCEKYQIANGEYIFKSHDYRHNLATLYYDSGISLQAVRDYLGQEYEKMTRQYVDYMPKKLEKASEAYFQEETHSFAAELMKGEFHG
;
A
#
# COMPACT_ATOMS: atom_id res chain seq x y z
N MET A 1 23.92 14.49 15.32
CA MET A 1 24.61 15.09 14.17
C MET A 1 25.45 16.25 14.72
N ASN A 2 26.78 16.10 14.70
CA ASN A 2 27.69 17.04 15.38
C ASN A 2 28.16 18.17 14.44
N ASN A 3 28.17 17.96 13.13
CA ASN A 3 28.57 18.97 12.16
C ASN A 3 27.47 20.01 11.95
N LEU A 4 27.74 21.26 12.35
CA LEU A 4 26.78 22.39 12.31
C LEU A 4 26.37 22.75 10.86
N GLU A 5 27.31 22.70 9.93
CA GLU A 5 27.01 22.99 8.51
C GLU A 5 26.08 21.93 7.91
N ASN A 6 26.29 20.66 8.22
CA ASN A 6 25.36 19.59 7.81
C ASN A 6 23.97 19.79 8.39
N GLN A 7 23.85 20.31 9.65
CA GLN A 7 22.54 20.66 10.22
C GLN A 7 21.85 21.77 9.44
N LYS A 8 22.58 22.85 9.14
CA LYS A 8 22.07 24.00 8.36
C LYS A 8 21.61 23.58 6.97
N ILE A 9 22.37 22.71 6.30
CA ILE A 9 22.04 22.20 4.96
C ILE A 9 20.79 21.34 5.02
N LEU A 10 20.66 20.44 6.01
CA LEU A 10 19.47 19.63 6.19
C LEU A 10 18.24 20.49 6.43
N GLN A 11 18.35 21.57 7.21
CA GLN A 11 17.25 22.53 7.40
C GLN A 11 16.88 23.26 6.09
N LYS A 12 17.87 23.66 5.26
CA LYS A 12 17.60 24.26 3.95
C LYS A 12 16.93 23.27 3.01
N TYR A 13 17.35 21.99 3.02
CA TYR A 13 16.70 20.93 2.24
C TYR A 13 15.27 20.69 2.72
N LEU A 14 15.03 20.69 4.01
CA LEU A 14 13.70 20.59 4.59
C LEU A 14 12.77 21.71 4.08
N ARG A 15 13.24 22.97 4.13
CA ARG A 15 12.47 24.11 3.59
C ARG A 15 12.20 23.96 2.09
N TYR A 16 13.18 23.45 1.33
CA TYR A 16 13.00 23.13 -0.09
C TYR A 16 11.91 22.06 -0.31
N LEU A 17 11.94 20.96 0.46
CA LEU A 17 10.93 19.91 0.35
C LEU A 17 9.52 20.42 0.66
N PHE A 18 9.36 21.24 1.69
CA PHE A 18 8.04 21.79 2.04
C PHE A 18 7.56 22.90 1.11
N GLY A 19 8.48 23.70 0.59
CA GLY A 19 8.11 24.92 -0.16
C GLY A 19 8.00 24.73 -1.67
N ILE A 20 8.69 23.72 -2.23
CA ILE A 20 8.84 23.58 -3.69
C ILE A 20 8.31 22.25 -4.18
N THR A 21 8.26 21.20 -3.33
CA THR A 21 7.80 19.88 -3.75
C THR A 21 6.36 19.63 -3.28
N ASP A 22 5.61 18.87 -4.06
CA ASP A 22 4.24 18.43 -3.70
C ASP A 22 4.26 17.09 -2.92
N LEU A 23 5.30 16.86 -2.15
CA LEU A 23 5.47 15.64 -1.37
C LEU A 23 4.59 15.65 -0.11
N SER A 24 4.03 14.49 0.22
CA SER A 24 3.31 14.32 1.49
C SER A 24 4.26 14.47 2.68
N ILE A 25 3.73 14.93 3.81
CA ILE A 25 4.48 15.05 5.08
C ILE A 25 5.13 13.71 5.47
N SER A 26 4.45 12.59 5.25
CA SER A 26 4.98 11.26 5.51
C SER A 26 6.20 10.93 4.63
N THR A 27 6.16 11.30 3.36
CA THR A 27 7.28 11.12 2.42
C THR A 27 8.46 12.00 2.84
N ILE A 28 8.22 13.26 3.18
CA ILE A 28 9.27 14.18 3.67
C ILE A 28 9.92 13.61 4.93
N ARG A 29 9.12 13.09 5.88
CA ARG A 29 9.64 12.48 7.11
C ARG A 29 10.56 11.30 6.85
N ILE A 30 10.19 10.40 5.92
CA ILE A 30 11.03 9.24 5.54
C ILE A 30 12.35 9.72 4.93
N LYS A 31 12.30 10.68 4.00
CA LYS A 31 13.51 11.26 3.39
C LYS A 31 14.45 11.88 4.43
N LEU A 32 13.90 12.63 5.38
CA LEU A 32 14.71 13.25 6.42
C LEU A 32 15.33 12.23 7.36
N LEU A 33 14.61 11.16 7.69
CA LEU A 33 15.13 10.10 8.55
C LEU A 33 16.32 9.40 7.87
N GLU A 34 16.20 9.06 6.60
CA GLU A 34 17.27 8.43 5.83
C GLU A 34 18.49 9.37 5.69
N LEU A 35 18.24 10.64 5.35
CA LEU A 35 19.33 11.63 5.24
C LEU A 35 20.01 11.91 6.58
N ARG A 36 19.25 11.88 7.69
CA ARG A 36 19.85 12.00 9.00
C ARG A 36 20.78 10.83 9.28
N THR A 37 20.38 9.61 8.96
CA THR A 37 21.22 8.40 9.09
C THR A 37 22.49 8.53 8.26
N PHE A 38 22.35 8.95 7.00
CA PHE A 38 23.47 9.23 6.11
C PHE A 38 24.43 10.28 6.69
N LEU A 39 23.94 11.44 7.11
CA LEU A 39 24.76 12.51 7.65
C LEU A 39 25.40 12.16 9.01
N VAL A 40 24.74 11.34 9.82
CA VAL A 40 25.30 10.84 11.08
C VAL A 40 26.47 9.88 10.82
N HIS A 41 26.44 9.09 9.77
CA HIS A 41 27.58 8.25 9.38
C HIS A 41 28.86 9.06 9.18
N PHE A 42 28.74 10.29 8.65
CA PHE A 42 29.85 11.21 8.43
C PHE A 42 30.11 12.18 9.58
N ASN A 43 29.60 11.92 10.78
CA ASN A 43 29.83 12.81 11.95
C ASN A 43 31.30 12.92 12.37
N GLY A 44 32.13 11.94 12.03
CA GLY A 44 33.56 11.98 12.29
C GLY A 44 34.36 12.83 11.32
N GLU A 45 33.73 13.30 10.22
CA GLU A 45 34.36 14.20 9.27
C GLU A 45 34.23 15.65 9.79
N GLU A 46 35.34 16.38 9.86
CA GLU A 46 35.33 17.81 10.22
C GLU A 46 34.69 18.67 9.12
N LYS A 47 34.77 18.20 7.88
CA LYS A 47 34.26 18.89 6.69
C LYS A 47 32.75 18.70 6.53
N PRO A 48 32.03 19.65 5.92
CA PRO A 48 30.64 19.47 5.55
C PRO A 48 30.50 18.37 4.46
N ILE A 49 29.32 17.75 4.36
CA ILE A 49 29.08 16.57 3.51
C ILE A 49 29.40 16.81 2.02
N TYR A 50 29.27 18.04 1.55
CA TYR A 50 29.60 18.41 0.16
C TYR A 50 31.10 18.55 -0.12
N GLU A 51 31.95 18.52 0.93
CA GLU A 51 33.42 18.52 0.82
C GLU A 51 34.03 17.15 1.14
N VAL A 52 33.18 16.18 1.53
CA VAL A 52 33.63 14.80 1.79
C VAL A 52 34.05 14.15 0.47
N GLU A 53 35.13 13.41 0.51
CA GLU A 53 35.73 12.73 -0.63
C GLU A 53 34.75 11.75 -1.29
N ALA A 54 34.70 11.77 -2.62
CA ALA A 54 33.79 10.92 -3.41
C ALA A 54 33.89 9.43 -3.02
N GLU A 55 35.11 8.94 -2.79
CA GLU A 55 35.36 7.55 -2.42
C GLU A 55 34.67 7.14 -1.11
N LYS A 56 34.64 8.02 -0.10
CA LYS A 56 33.93 7.74 1.17
C LYS A 56 32.43 7.66 0.96
N ILE A 57 31.86 8.54 0.13
CA ILE A 57 30.44 8.49 -0.23
C ILE A 57 30.12 7.18 -0.97
N GLN A 58 30.96 6.79 -1.91
CA GLN A 58 30.78 5.55 -2.69
C GLN A 58 30.81 4.32 -1.77
N ARG A 59 31.75 4.23 -0.83
CA ARG A 59 31.82 3.15 0.17
C ARG A 59 30.54 3.09 1.03
N TYR A 60 29.96 4.22 1.39
CA TYR A 60 28.69 4.24 2.09
C TYR A 60 27.56 3.67 1.24
N LEU A 61 27.46 4.04 -0.04
CA LEU A 61 26.45 3.50 -0.95
C LEU A 61 26.61 1.98 -1.15
N GLU A 62 27.85 1.49 -1.26
CA GLU A 62 28.13 0.05 -1.27
C GLU A 62 27.69 -0.64 0.02
N SER A 63 27.87 0.02 1.16
CA SER A 63 27.44 -0.54 2.45
C SER A 63 25.92 -0.72 2.53
N ILE A 64 25.13 0.15 1.86
CA ILE A 64 23.68 0.00 1.77
C ILE A 64 23.31 -1.26 0.98
N GLN A 65 24.03 -1.57 -0.11
CA GLN A 65 23.79 -2.75 -0.92
C GLN A 65 24.09 -4.08 -0.17
N ARG A 66 25.06 -4.05 0.73
CA ARG A 66 25.52 -5.23 1.51
C ARG A 66 24.62 -5.51 2.72
N GLN A 67 23.67 -4.59 3.04
CA GLN A 67 22.74 -4.82 4.14
C GLN A 67 21.71 -5.89 3.75
N ASP A 68 21.30 -6.71 4.72
CA ASP A 68 20.22 -7.68 4.54
C ASP A 68 18.86 -6.95 4.47
N THR A 69 18.68 -6.20 3.39
CA THR A 69 17.44 -5.49 3.08
C THR A 69 17.01 -5.81 1.65
N ARG A 70 15.70 -5.74 1.40
CA ARG A 70 15.19 -5.95 0.03
C ARG A 70 15.78 -4.89 -0.92
N GLU A 71 16.10 -5.30 -2.13
CA GLU A 71 16.71 -4.48 -3.20
C GLU A 71 15.94 -3.17 -3.40
N LYS A 72 14.61 -3.23 -3.40
CA LYS A 72 13.73 -2.04 -3.51
C LYS A 72 13.95 -1.04 -2.37
N THR A 73 14.24 -1.51 -1.15
CA THR A 73 14.50 -0.65 0.01
C THR A 73 15.88 -0.01 -0.13
N ALA A 74 16.90 -0.79 -0.49
CA ALA A 74 18.26 -0.29 -0.74
C ALA A 74 18.26 0.76 -1.87
N ASN A 75 17.63 0.45 -3.00
CA ASN A 75 17.48 1.38 -4.12
C ASN A 75 16.76 2.67 -3.71
N GLY A 76 15.71 2.57 -2.90
CA GLY A 76 14.98 3.73 -2.37
C GLY A 76 15.87 4.65 -1.53
N ARG A 77 16.71 4.08 -0.65
CA ARG A 77 17.66 4.83 0.17
C ARG A 77 18.71 5.55 -0.68
N ILE A 78 19.31 4.87 -1.66
CA ILE A 78 20.28 5.43 -2.60
C ILE A 78 19.63 6.58 -3.39
N THR A 79 18.41 6.40 -3.86
CA THR A 79 17.67 7.44 -4.60
C THR A 79 17.40 8.68 -3.73
N MET A 80 17.11 8.52 -2.44
CA MET A 80 16.91 9.67 -1.52
C MET A 80 18.21 10.45 -1.34
N ILE A 81 19.35 9.77 -1.22
CA ILE A 81 20.67 10.40 -1.15
C ILE A 81 21.00 11.14 -2.45
N LEU A 82 20.73 10.53 -3.62
CA LEU A 82 20.90 11.18 -4.92
C LEU A 82 20.08 12.48 -5.02
N GLN A 83 18.81 12.46 -4.58
CA GLN A 83 17.95 13.65 -4.61
C GLN A 83 18.48 14.77 -3.72
N PHE A 84 19.08 14.42 -2.58
CA PHE A 84 19.77 15.39 -1.73
C PHE A 84 21.02 15.97 -2.42
N TYR A 85 21.84 15.15 -3.07
CA TYR A 85 23.00 15.64 -3.84
C TYR A 85 22.59 16.52 -5.03
N ASN A 86 21.49 16.19 -5.71
CA ASN A 86 20.91 17.07 -6.73
C ASN A 86 20.55 18.45 -6.16
N PHE A 87 19.95 18.48 -4.96
CA PHE A 87 19.67 19.74 -4.27
C PHE A 87 20.97 20.51 -3.97
N LEU A 88 22.05 19.85 -3.53
CA LEU A 88 23.33 20.50 -3.28
C LEU A 88 23.93 21.12 -4.54
N VAL A 89 23.79 20.45 -5.69
CA VAL A 89 24.22 20.99 -6.99
C VAL A 89 23.38 22.20 -7.40
N VAL A 90 22.04 22.11 -7.31
CA VAL A 90 21.12 23.21 -7.65
C VAL A 90 21.36 24.44 -6.76
N LYS A 91 21.77 24.24 -5.51
CA LYS A 91 22.07 25.33 -4.58
C LYS A 91 23.53 25.84 -4.63
N GLY A 92 24.33 25.30 -5.56
CA GLY A 92 25.70 25.75 -5.80
C GLY A 92 26.73 25.27 -4.76
N TYR A 93 26.39 24.31 -3.90
CA TYR A 93 27.34 23.69 -2.95
C TYR A 93 28.31 22.75 -3.67
N LEU A 94 27.87 22.16 -4.79
CA LEU A 94 28.65 21.25 -5.63
C LEU A 94 28.51 21.62 -7.11
N LYS A 95 29.59 21.41 -7.89
CA LYS A 95 29.54 21.54 -9.35
C LYS A 95 28.89 20.32 -10.01
N LYS A 96 29.09 19.13 -9.43
CA LYS A 96 28.55 17.85 -9.92
C LYS A 96 28.39 16.86 -8.77
N ILE A 97 27.54 15.86 -8.97
CA ILE A 97 27.36 14.75 -8.03
C ILE A 97 28.63 13.89 -8.04
N PRO A 98 29.16 13.47 -6.85
CA PRO A 98 30.44 12.76 -6.76
C PRO A 98 30.34 11.26 -7.08
N PHE A 99 29.17 10.75 -7.50
CA PHE A 99 28.93 9.34 -7.82
C PHE A 99 27.91 9.19 -8.95
N ARG A 100 27.92 8.03 -9.59
CA ARG A 100 26.88 7.60 -10.53
C ARG A 100 25.99 6.59 -9.82
N HIS A 101 24.75 6.96 -9.50
CA HIS A 101 23.84 6.15 -8.70
C HIS A 101 23.48 4.84 -9.38
N GLU A 102 23.47 4.78 -10.72
CA GLU A 102 23.14 3.60 -11.52
C GLU A 102 24.02 2.38 -11.17
N TYR A 103 25.26 2.63 -10.77
CA TYR A 103 26.19 1.55 -10.35
C TYR A 103 25.84 0.93 -9.01
N TYR A 104 25.01 1.62 -8.21
CA TYR A 104 24.62 1.17 -6.87
C TYR A 104 23.18 0.64 -6.81
N LEU A 105 22.42 0.70 -7.92
CA LEU A 105 21.08 0.15 -7.96
C LEU A 105 21.14 -1.35 -8.22
N GLN A 106 20.43 -2.10 -7.39
CA GLN A 106 20.26 -3.52 -7.55
C GLN A 106 19.06 -3.80 -8.46
N LYS A 107 19.15 -4.87 -9.27
CA LYS A 107 18.01 -5.34 -10.06
C LYS A 107 16.91 -5.84 -9.09
N GLU A 108 15.78 -5.14 -9.08
CA GLU A 108 14.63 -5.59 -8.28
C GLU A 108 14.09 -6.90 -8.84
N VAL A 109 14.11 -7.94 -8.02
CA VAL A 109 13.45 -9.21 -8.34
C VAL A 109 11.97 -9.05 -7.97
N HIS A 110 11.11 -8.95 -8.97
CA HIS A 110 9.67 -8.93 -8.78
C HIS A 110 9.16 -10.37 -8.63
N GLY A 111 9.32 -10.93 -7.43
CA GLY A 111 8.64 -12.17 -7.06
C GLY A 111 7.16 -11.89 -6.85
N HIS A 112 6.30 -12.78 -7.39
CA HIS A 112 4.89 -12.78 -7.01
C HIS A 112 4.80 -13.22 -5.55
N ASN A 113 4.40 -12.32 -4.66
CA ASN A 113 4.05 -12.67 -3.30
C ASN A 113 2.53 -12.80 -3.26
N ASP A 114 2.04 -14.01 -3.08
CA ASP A 114 0.63 -14.21 -2.72
C ASP A 114 0.36 -13.48 -1.40
N ARG A 115 -0.49 -12.47 -1.46
CA ARG A 115 -0.91 -11.67 -0.31
C ARG A 115 -2.36 -11.92 0.06
N SER A 116 -2.96 -12.94 -0.52
CA SER A 116 -4.32 -13.32 -0.21
C SER A 116 -4.42 -13.75 1.25
N VAL A 117 -5.41 -13.27 1.95
CA VAL A 117 -5.76 -13.80 3.28
C VAL A 117 -6.47 -15.14 3.03
N PRO A 118 -5.98 -16.26 3.56
CA PRO A 118 -6.63 -17.55 3.41
C PRO A 118 -8.08 -17.51 3.89
N GLU A 119 -8.96 -18.25 3.21
CA GLU A 119 -10.40 -18.28 3.53
C GLU A 119 -10.67 -18.65 4.99
N GLY A 120 -9.97 -19.65 5.53
CA GLY A 120 -10.09 -20.03 6.93
C GLY A 120 -9.80 -18.89 7.88
N VAL A 121 -8.81 -18.03 7.58
CA VAL A 121 -8.42 -16.90 8.43
C VAL A 121 -9.50 -15.82 8.47
N TYR A 122 -10.02 -15.38 7.32
CA TYR A 122 -11.05 -14.34 7.35
C TYR A 122 -12.40 -14.87 7.87
N THR A 123 -12.73 -16.15 7.64
CA THR A 123 -13.90 -16.80 8.21
C THR A 123 -13.80 -16.86 9.72
N GLU A 124 -12.62 -17.20 10.26
CA GLU A 124 -12.39 -17.20 11.71
C GLU A 124 -12.52 -15.80 12.31
N ILE A 125 -11.97 -14.77 11.66
CA ILE A 125 -12.16 -13.37 12.10
C ILE A 125 -13.65 -13.01 12.11
N LEU A 126 -14.38 -13.32 11.03
CA LEU A 126 -15.82 -13.03 10.93
C LEU A 126 -16.61 -13.72 12.04
N SER A 127 -16.29 -14.98 12.40
CA SER A 127 -16.97 -15.72 13.48
C SER A 127 -16.75 -15.07 14.86
N LYS A 128 -15.62 -14.39 15.07
CA LYS A 128 -15.28 -13.68 16.30
C LYS A 128 -15.63 -12.19 16.29
N LEU A 129 -16.11 -11.68 15.17
CA LEU A 129 -16.27 -10.24 14.95
C LEU A 129 -17.26 -9.60 15.92
N ALA A 130 -18.29 -10.36 16.40
CA ALA A 130 -19.23 -9.90 17.39
C ALA A 130 -18.57 -9.48 18.72
N GLU A 131 -17.42 -10.06 19.06
CA GLU A 131 -16.69 -9.81 20.29
C GLU A 131 -15.71 -8.62 20.17
N PHE A 132 -15.53 -8.09 18.95
CA PHE A 132 -14.69 -6.91 18.73
C PHE A 132 -15.45 -5.62 19.11
N PRO A 133 -14.77 -4.55 19.54
CA PRO A 133 -15.41 -3.26 19.72
C PRO A 133 -16.15 -2.83 18.46
N GLU A 134 -17.30 -2.21 18.62
CA GLU A 134 -18.22 -1.93 17.51
C GLU A 134 -17.57 -1.11 16.38
N HIS A 135 -16.79 -0.09 16.73
CA HIS A 135 -16.03 0.69 15.73
C HIS A 135 -15.03 -0.18 14.96
N LEU A 136 -14.30 -1.05 15.65
CA LEU A 136 -13.30 -1.92 15.04
C LEU A 136 -13.94 -2.97 14.12
N ARG A 137 -15.07 -3.51 14.54
CA ARG A 137 -15.91 -4.41 13.74
C ARG A 137 -16.35 -3.75 12.45
N LEU A 138 -16.90 -2.54 12.54
CA LEU A 138 -17.38 -1.81 11.38
C LEU A 138 -16.24 -1.38 10.47
N MET A 139 -15.09 -0.97 11.00
CA MET A 139 -13.88 -0.68 10.23
C MET A 139 -13.38 -1.90 9.45
N PHE A 140 -13.39 -3.08 10.09
CA PHE A 140 -12.98 -4.32 9.42
C PHE A 140 -13.96 -4.69 8.30
N LEU A 141 -15.27 -4.58 8.52
CA LEU A 141 -16.29 -4.84 7.50
C LEU A 141 -16.13 -3.94 6.27
N HIS A 142 -15.73 -2.67 6.45
CA HIS A 142 -15.40 -1.79 5.32
C HIS A 142 -14.22 -2.33 4.51
N LEU A 143 -13.14 -2.78 5.15
CA LEU A 143 -12.02 -3.40 4.44
C LEU A 143 -12.45 -4.63 3.65
N TRP A 144 -13.21 -5.50 4.32
CA TRP A 144 -13.62 -6.79 3.77
C TRP A 144 -14.60 -6.64 2.60
N CYS A 145 -15.62 -5.79 2.73
CA CYS A 145 -16.65 -5.60 1.70
C CYS A 145 -16.19 -4.74 0.52
N THR A 146 -15.26 -3.78 0.73
CA THR A 146 -15.01 -2.74 -0.26
C THR A 146 -13.56 -2.68 -0.74
N GLY A 147 -12.63 -3.33 -0.06
CA GLY A 147 -11.21 -3.29 -0.40
C GLY A 147 -10.58 -1.90 -0.38
N ILE A 148 -11.20 -0.89 0.25
CA ILE A 148 -10.59 0.44 0.41
C ILE A 148 -9.36 0.36 1.31
N ARG A 149 -8.47 1.34 1.22
CA ARG A 149 -7.25 1.33 2.04
C ARG A 149 -7.59 1.54 3.52
N GLY A 150 -6.86 0.92 4.43
CA GLY A 150 -7.09 1.09 5.86
C GLY A 150 -7.02 2.55 6.34
N SER A 151 -6.22 3.40 5.69
CA SER A 151 -6.20 4.84 5.95
C SER A 151 -7.46 5.55 5.43
N GLU A 152 -8.05 5.08 4.34
CA GLU A 152 -9.30 5.60 3.78
C GLU A 152 -10.48 5.25 4.71
N VAL A 153 -10.51 4.04 5.28
CA VAL A 153 -11.50 3.66 6.31
C VAL A 153 -11.48 4.64 7.49
N CYS A 154 -10.29 5.01 7.94
CA CYS A 154 -10.13 5.93 9.08
C CYS A 154 -10.62 7.36 8.81
N THR A 155 -10.80 7.75 7.56
CA THR A 155 -11.22 9.11 7.16
C THR A 155 -12.61 9.16 6.54
N LEU A 156 -13.42 8.11 6.66
CA LEU A 156 -14.81 8.10 6.22
C LEU A 156 -15.63 9.10 7.04
N THR A 157 -16.55 9.80 6.37
CA THR A 157 -17.43 10.82 6.97
C THR A 157 -18.88 10.38 6.94
N GLY A 158 -19.71 11.02 7.76
CA GLY A 158 -21.13 10.69 7.88
C GLY A 158 -21.94 10.92 6.59
N ASP A 159 -21.53 11.87 5.74
CA ASP A 159 -22.13 12.17 4.42
C ASP A 159 -21.62 11.26 3.29
N GLY A 160 -20.66 10.37 3.60
CA GLY A 160 -20.08 9.49 2.60
C GLY A 160 -21.00 8.37 2.08
N TYR A 161 -22.20 8.18 2.67
CA TYR A 161 -23.09 7.05 2.38
C TYR A 161 -24.37 7.53 1.73
N GLU A 162 -24.65 7.03 0.54
CA GLU A 162 -25.80 7.40 -0.26
C GLU A 162 -26.62 6.14 -0.62
N GLU A 163 -27.94 6.31 -0.63
CA GLU A 163 -28.90 5.39 -1.26
C GLU A 163 -29.51 6.08 -2.46
N LYS A 164 -29.44 5.42 -3.60
CA LYS A 164 -29.99 5.96 -4.83
C LYS A 164 -30.55 4.84 -5.70
N ASP A 165 -31.83 4.92 -6.03
CA ASP A 165 -32.54 3.96 -6.91
C ASP A 165 -32.44 2.50 -6.43
N GLY A 166 -32.35 2.28 -5.11
CA GLY A 166 -32.20 0.96 -4.49
C GLY A 166 -30.75 0.49 -4.41
N ASP A 167 -29.79 1.22 -4.92
CA ASP A 167 -28.37 0.95 -4.83
C ASP A 167 -27.72 1.77 -3.71
N TYR A 168 -26.74 1.16 -3.04
CA TYR A 168 -26.02 1.77 -1.94
C TYR A 168 -24.59 2.09 -2.31
N TRP A 169 -24.18 3.32 -2.02
CA TRP A 169 -22.90 3.87 -2.46
C TRP A 169 -22.09 4.43 -1.31
N LEU A 170 -20.77 4.32 -1.43
CA LEU A 170 -19.80 4.92 -0.54
C LEU A 170 -18.89 5.88 -1.30
N LYS A 171 -18.87 7.14 -0.88
CA LYS A 171 -17.94 8.18 -1.33
C LYS A 171 -16.69 8.14 -0.46
N VAL A 172 -15.53 7.91 -1.06
CA VAL A 172 -14.25 7.77 -0.36
C VAL A 172 -13.27 8.82 -0.84
N TYR A 173 -12.70 9.58 0.09
CA TYR A 173 -11.58 10.45 -0.23
C TYR A 173 -10.27 9.66 -0.30
N GLN A 174 -9.65 9.65 -1.47
CA GLN A 174 -8.36 8.99 -1.70
C GLN A 174 -7.22 9.95 -1.38
N VAL A 175 -6.70 9.91 -0.18
CA VAL A 175 -5.65 10.82 0.32
C VAL A 175 -4.43 10.87 -0.61
N LYS A 176 -4.02 9.72 -1.16
CA LYS A 176 -2.86 9.64 -2.05
C LYS A 176 -3.08 10.30 -3.40
N MET A 177 -4.32 10.23 -3.90
CA MET A 177 -4.72 10.73 -5.23
C MET A 177 -5.33 12.15 -5.15
N LYS A 178 -5.60 12.63 -3.93
CA LYS A 178 -6.29 13.91 -3.65
C LYS A 178 -7.65 14.04 -4.38
N THR A 179 -8.35 12.91 -4.59
CA THR A 179 -9.63 12.84 -5.30
C THR A 179 -10.63 12.01 -4.52
N TYR A 180 -11.93 12.23 -4.84
CA TYR A 180 -12.99 11.35 -4.36
C TYR A 180 -13.26 10.25 -5.39
N LYS A 181 -13.58 9.06 -4.89
CA LYS A 181 -14.20 8.00 -5.67
C LYS A 181 -15.51 7.59 -5.04
N ARG A 182 -16.40 7.03 -5.85
CA ARG A 182 -17.67 6.47 -5.44
C ARG A 182 -17.67 4.98 -5.77
N ILE A 183 -18.02 4.15 -4.81
CA ILE A 183 -18.03 2.68 -4.97
C ILE A 183 -19.36 2.12 -4.46
N PRO A 184 -19.89 1.06 -5.08
CA PRO A 184 -21.04 0.35 -4.55
C PRO A 184 -20.66 -0.40 -3.27
N ILE A 185 -21.60 -0.47 -2.34
CA ILE A 185 -21.47 -1.22 -1.09
C ILE A 185 -22.70 -2.11 -0.86
N PRO A 186 -22.54 -3.23 -0.15
CA PRO A 186 -23.68 -4.05 0.23
C PRO A 186 -24.69 -3.29 1.11
N GLU A 187 -25.98 -3.54 0.90
CA GLU A 187 -27.08 -3.00 1.72
C GLU A 187 -26.85 -3.25 3.21
N ALA A 188 -26.39 -4.45 3.58
CA ALA A 188 -26.12 -4.81 4.97
C ALA A 188 -25.08 -3.88 5.62
N LEU A 189 -24.01 -3.53 4.89
CA LEU A 189 -23.00 -2.59 5.39
C LEU A 189 -23.60 -1.19 5.54
N TYR A 190 -24.39 -0.73 4.56
CA TYR A 190 -25.07 0.56 4.64
C TYR A 190 -25.97 0.65 5.89
N LYS A 191 -26.82 -0.35 6.12
CA LYS A 191 -27.71 -0.42 7.28
C LYS A 191 -26.93 -0.39 8.60
N LEU A 192 -25.85 -1.17 8.72
CA LEU A 192 -24.99 -1.15 9.91
C LEU A 192 -24.40 0.25 10.17
N VAL A 193 -23.97 0.93 9.12
CA VAL A 193 -23.46 2.30 9.22
C VAL A 193 -24.55 3.27 9.71
N GLN A 194 -25.78 3.18 9.19
CA GLN A 194 -26.87 4.06 9.64
C GLN A 194 -27.20 3.83 11.14
N VAL A 195 -27.22 2.58 11.60
CA VAL A 195 -27.38 2.26 13.01
C VAL A 195 -26.26 2.85 13.85
N TYR A 196 -25.01 2.70 13.41
CA TYR A 196 -23.84 3.25 14.08
C TYR A 196 -23.88 4.78 14.14
N LYS A 197 -24.18 5.46 13.03
CA LYS A 197 -24.34 6.91 12.99
C LYS A 197 -25.39 7.42 13.96
N LYS A 198 -26.56 6.78 13.99
CA LYS A 198 -27.64 7.12 14.91
C LYS A 198 -27.23 6.94 16.37
N LYS A 199 -26.58 5.82 16.70
CA LYS A 199 -26.15 5.50 18.07
C LYS A 199 -25.14 6.50 18.61
N TYR A 200 -24.16 6.89 17.78
CA TYR A 200 -23.06 7.79 18.18
C TYR A 200 -23.30 9.23 17.77
N GLN A 201 -24.49 9.55 17.23
CA GLN A 201 -24.89 10.91 16.81
C GLN A 201 -23.90 11.55 15.83
N ILE A 202 -23.41 10.77 14.88
CA ILE A 202 -22.41 11.23 13.88
C ILE A 202 -23.09 12.13 12.86
N GLY A 203 -22.64 13.38 12.80
CA GLY A 203 -23.11 14.37 11.82
C GLY A 203 -22.54 14.14 10.40
N PRO A 204 -23.11 14.82 9.38
CA PRO A 204 -22.69 14.64 8.00
C PRO A 204 -21.20 14.84 7.75
N GLU A 205 -20.62 15.93 8.25
CA GLU A 205 -19.21 16.29 8.05
C GLU A 205 -18.25 15.67 9.06
N GLU A 206 -18.78 14.96 10.06
CA GLU A 206 -17.96 14.33 11.08
C GLU A 206 -17.39 13.00 10.57
N TYR A 207 -16.21 12.66 11.11
CA TYR A 207 -15.64 11.33 10.84
C TYR A 207 -16.51 10.24 11.43
N LEU A 208 -16.74 9.17 10.63
CA LEU A 208 -17.49 8.00 11.10
C LEU A 208 -16.78 7.32 12.28
N PHE A 209 -15.45 7.26 12.21
CA PHE A 209 -14.60 6.72 13.26
C PHE A 209 -13.74 7.84 13.85
N GLN A 210 -14.09 8.22 15.07
CA GLN A 210 -13.44 9.36 15.74
C GLN A 210 -12.41 8.91 16.77
N ASN A 211 -11.37 9.71 16.93
CA ASN A 211 -10.47 9.63 18.07
C ASN A 211 -11.09 10.40 19.28
N GLN A 212 -10.39 10.42 20.41
CA GLN A 212 -10.88 11.06 21.64
C GLN A 212 -11.15 12.57 21.51
N THR A 213 -10.61 13.23 20.48
CA THR A 213 -10.79 14.67 20.23
C THR A 213 -11.75 14.98 19.09
N GLY A 214 -12.52 14.00 18.60
CA GLY A 214 -13.45 14.18 17.48
C GLY A 214 -12.78 14.14 16.09
N GLY A 215 -11.46 14.06 16.02
CA GLY A 215 -10.73 13.94 14.75
C GLY A 215 -10.75 12.52 14.20
N ALA A 216 -10.24 12.33 12.96
CA ALA A 216 -10.15 11.04 12.32
C ALA A 216 -9.43 9.98 13.16
N PHE A 217 -9.90 8.76 13.12
CA PHE A 217 -9.23 7.62 13.75
C PHE A 217 -7.85 7.40 13.10
N ARG A 218 -6.85 7.04 13.88
CA ARG A 218 -5.49 6.84 13.33
C ARG A 218 -5.31 5.42 12.80
N TYR A 219 -4.84 5.30 11.57
CA TYR A 219 -4.57 4.00 10.95
C TYR A 219 -3.62 3.10 11.79
N GLY A 220 -2.60 3.67 12.41
CA GLY A 220 -1.71 2.92 13.30
C GLY A 220 -2.45 2.33 14.51
N THR A 221 -3.41 3.06 15.09
CA THR A 221 -4.27 2.59 16.18
C THR A 221 -5.22 1.49 15.71
N PHE A 222 -5.84 1.68 14.54
CA PHE A 222 -6.69 0.64 13.92
C PHE A 222 -5.92 -0.66 13.72
N ARG A 223 -4.75 -0.59 13.06
CA ARG A 223 -3.90 -1.76 12.84
C ARG A 223 -3.47 -2.42 14.15
N TYR A 224 -3.06 -1.63 15.14
CA TYR A 224 -2.65 -2.15 16.44
C TYR A 224 -3.80 -2.89 17.15
N GLN A 225 -5.00 -2.30 17.15
CA GLN A 225 -6.17 -2.94 17.76
C GLN A 225 -6.53 -4.25 17.04
N MET A 226 -6.53 -4.27 15.70
CA MET A 226 -6.79 -5.50 14.95
C MET A 226 -5.76 -6.59 15.28
N LEU A 227 -4.46 -6.26 15.34
CA LEU A 227 -3.43 -7.22 15.75
C LEU A 227 -3.71 -7.78 17.15
N LYS A 228 -4.00 -6.92 18.12
CA LYS A 228 -4.31 -7.31 19.49
C LYS A 228 -5.52 -8.25 19.58
N TYR A 229 -6.56 -8.01 18.80
CA TYR A 229 -7.74 -8.86 18.77
C TYR A 229 -7.50 -10.18 18.04
N CYS A 230 -6.75 -10.17 16.92
CA CYS A 230 -6.33 -11.41 16.26
C CYS A 230 -5.49 -12.30 17.19
N GLU A 231 -4.58 -11.72 17.94
CA GLU A 231 -3.78 -12.42 18.96
C GLU A 231 -4.67 -12.96 20.10
N LYS A 232 -5.55 -12.11 20.66
CA LYS A 232 -6.46 -12.49 21.75
C LYS A 232 -7.32 -13.69 21.40
N TYR A 233 -7.83 -13.76 20.18
CA TYR A 233 -8.69 -14.85 19.71
C TYR A 233 -7.94 -15.94 18.99
N GLN A 234 -6.60 -15.94 19.05
CA GLN A 234 -5.72 -16.96 18.47
C GLN A 234 -6.02 -17.24 16.99
N ILE A 235 -6.36 -16.20 16.21
CA ILE A 235 -6.65 -16.34 14.78
C ILE A 235 -5.50 -17.05 14.07
N ALA A 236 -5.80 -18.11 13.31
CA ALA A 236 -4.83 -19.01 12.70
C ALA A 236 -3.80 -19.54 13.74
N ASN A 237 -4.27 -20.00 14.89
CA ASN A 237 -3.43 -20.49 16.00
C ASN A 237 -2.45 -19.42 16.53
N GLY A 238 -2.77 -18.13 16.41
CA GLY A 238 -1.93 -17.01 16.84
C GLY A 238 -0.86 -16.58 15.83
N GLU A 239 -0.76 -17.24 14.69
CA GLU A 239 0.25 -16.94 13.67
C GLU A 239 -0.15 -15.81 12.72
N TYR A 240 -1.44 -15.43 12.68
CA TYR A 240 -1.92 -14.43 11.74
C TYR A 240 -1.52 -13.01 12.12
N ILE A 241 -0.82 -12.36 11.19
CA ILE A 241 -0.45 -10.94 11.29
C ILE A 241 -1.37 -10.11 10.40
N PHE A 242 -2.30 -9.37 11.01
CA PHE A 242 -3.24 -8.51 10.30
C PHE A 242 -2.55 -7.45 9.44
N LYS A 243 -2.90 -7.43 8.16
CA LYS A 243 -2.48 -6.43 7.18
C LYS A 243 -3.69 -5.98 6.36
N SER A 244 -4.16 -4.76 6.58
CA SER A 244 -5.36 -4.23 5.90
C SER A 244 -5.27 -4.26 4.37
N HIS A 245 -4.06 -4.19 3.81
CA HIS A 245 -3.85 -4.20 2.36
C HIS A 245 -4.12 -5.57 1.73
N ASP A 246 -3.98 -6.63 2.50
CA ASP A 246 -4.20 -8.00 2.01
C ASP A 246 -5.70 -8.24 1.70
N TYR A 247 -6.63 -7.61 2.42
CA TYR A 247 -8.07 -7.65 2.13
C TYR A 247 -8.41 -6.97 0.80
N ARG A 248 -7.69 -5.93 0.46
CA ARG A 248 -7.81 -5.28 -0.84
C ARG A 248 -7.30 -6.19 -1.98
N HIS A 249 -6.24 -6.97 -1.73
CA HIS A 249 -5.78 -7.99 -2.65
C HIS A 249 -6.81 -9.10 -2.82
N ASN A 250 -7.38 -9.60 -1.73
CA ASN A 250 -8.44 -10.61 -1.78
C ASN A 250 -9.62 -10.16 -2.65
N LEU A 251 -10.14 -8.97 -2.42
CA LEU A 251 -11.28 -8.48 -3.18
C LEU A 251 -10.94 -8.28 -4.66
N ALA A 252 -9.74 -7.78 -4.96
CA ALA A 252 -9.28 -7.64 -6.33
C ALA A 252 -9.17 -9.00 -7.05
N THR A 253 -8.61 -10.00 -6.38
CA THR A 253 -8.50 -11.36 -6.89
C THR A 253 -9.88 -11.97 -7.10
N LEU A 254 -10.78 -11.83 -6.11
CA LEU A 254 -12.17 -12.32 -6.20
C LEU A 254 -12.91 -11.72 -7.41
N TYR A 255 -12.84 -10.41 -7.60
CA TYR A 255 -13.48 -9.75 -8.74
C TYR A 255 -12.89 -10.21 -10.07
N TYR A 256 -11.57 -10.30 -10.14
CA TYR A 256 -10.91 -10.80 -11.34
C TYR A 256 -11.28 -12.26 -11.64
N ASP A 257 -11.32 -13.12 -10.62
CA ASP A 257 -11.72 -14.53 -10.77
C ASP A 257 -13.20 -14.70 -11.12
N SER A 258 -14.05 -13.75 -10.73
CA SER A 258 -15.47 -13.66 -11.13
C SER A 258 -15.66 -13.18 -12.58
N GLY A 259 -14.59 -12.95 -13.34
CA GLY A 259 -14.67 -12.53 -14.74
C GLY A 259 -14.71 -11.01 -14.96
N ILE A 260 -14.63 -10.20 -13.91
CA ILE A 260 -14.55 -8.74 -14.05
C ILE A 260 -13.20 -8.37 -14.68
N SER A 261 -13.23 -7.50 -15.68
CA SER A 261 -12.00 -7.09 -16.38
C SER A 261 -11.01 -6.42 -15.43
N LEU A 262 -9.71 -6.63 -15.67
CA LEU A 262 -8.64 -6.02 -14.87
C LEU A 262 -8.75 -4.49 -14.84
N GLN A 263 -9.18 -3.89 -15.96
CA GLN A 263 -9.47 -2.46 -16.06
C GLN A 263 -10.55 -2.04 -15.06
N ALA A 264 -11.68 -2.73 -15.02
CA ALA A 264 -12.78 -2.42 -14.12
C ALA A 264 -12.38 -2.62 -12.63
N VAL A 265 -11.61 -3.67 -12.32
CA VAL A 265 -11.04 -3.89 -10.97
C VAL A 265 -10.11 -2.74 -10.61
N ARG A 266 -9.24 -2.30 -11.52
CA ARG A 266 -8.35 -1.16 -11.32
C ARG A 266 -9.13 0.12 -11.01
N ASP A 267 -10.15 0.42 -11.80
CA ASP A 267 -10.97 1.62 -11.67
C ASP A 267 -11.78 1.58 -10.35
N TYR A 268 -12.37 0.42 -10.02
CA TYR A 268 -13.04 0.21 -8.73
C TYR A 268 -12.09 0.47 -7.55
N LEU A 269 -10.87 -0.03 -7.60
CA LEU A 269 -9.89 0.19 -6.55
C LEU A 269 -9.27 1.60 -6.57
N GLY A 270 -9.45 2.38 -7.65
CA GLY A 270 -8.84 3.70 -7.83
C GLY A 270 -7.33 3.62 -7.86
N GLN A 271 -6.78 2.78 -8.73
CA GLN A 271 -5.34 2.63 -8.95
C GLN A 271 -4.94 3.36 -10.23
N GLU A 272 -4.01 4.30 -10.12
CA GLU A 272 -3.58 5.16 -11.22
C GLU A 272 -2.70 4.44 -12.25
N TYR A 273 -1.92 3.44 -11.81
CA TYR A 273 -0.92 2.78 -12.63
C TYR A 273 -1.25 1.31 -12.88
N GLU A 274 -1.25 0.91 -14.15
CA GLU A 274 -1.38 -0.47 -14.61
C GLU A 274 -0.38 -1.42 -13.93
N LYS A 275 0.84 -0.95 -13.63
CA LYS A 275 1.86 -1.70 -12.89
C LYS A 275 1.38 -2.19 -11.51
N MET A 276 0.47 -1.45 -10.86
CA MET A 276 -0.09 -1.88 -9.55
C MET A 276 -1.13 -2.98 -9.73
N THR A 277 -1.80 -3.01 -10.88
CA THR A 277 -2.81 -4.00 -11.20
C THR A 277 -2.18 -5.28 -11.76
N ARG A 278 -1.01 -5.18 -12.39
CA ARG A 278 -0.23 -6.35 -12.88
C ARG A 278 0.14 -7.34 -11.78
N GLN A 279 0.14 -6.93 -10.51
CA GLN A 279 0.32 -7.87 -9.39
C GLN A 279 -0.77 -8.96 -9.34
N TYR A 280 -1.93 -8.70 -9.95
CA TYR A 280 -3.05 -9.65 -10.06
C TYR A 280 -2.99 -10.43 -11.39
N VAL A 281 -2.26 -9.93 -12.38
CA VAL A 281 -2.08 -10.59 -13.70
C VAL A 281 -1.16 -11.81 -13.60
N ASP A 282 -0.26 -11.84 -12.60
CA ASP A 282 0.61 -13.00 -12.36
C ASP A 282 -0.16 -14.26 -11.96
N TYR A 283 -1.47 -14.13 -11.62
CA TYR A 283 -2.42 -15.24 -11.50
C TYR A 283 -3.00 -15.73 -12.86
N MET A 284 -2.75 -14.99 -13.93
CA MET A 284 -3.21 -15.37 -15.27
C MET A 284 -2.82 -16.80 -15.69
N PRO A 285 -1.59 -17.31 -15.44
CA PRO A 285 -1.24 -18.68 -15.83
C PRO A 285 -2.22 -19.72 -15.31
N LYS A 286 -2.57 -19.68 -14.02
CA LYS A 286 -3.52 -20.63 -13.42
C LYS A 286 -4.94 -20.50 -13.98
N LYS A 287 -5.37 -19.28 -14.28
CA LYS A 287 -6.70 -19.02 -14.84
C LYS A 287 -6.76 -19.43 -16.32
N LEU A 288 -5.69 -19.16 -17.08
CA LEU A 288 -5.55 -19.64 -18.46
C LEU A 288 -5.46 -21.16 -18.52
N GLU A 289 -4.75 -21.79 -17.58
CA GLU A 289 -4.67 -23.24 -17.46
C GLU A 289 -6.07 -23.84 -17.24
N LYS A 290 -6.82 -23.36 -16.24
CA LYS A 290 -8.20 -23.80 -15.99
C LYS A 290 -9.15 -23.52 -17.16
N ALA A 291 -9.05 -22.33 -17.77
CA ALA A 291 -9.88 -21.97 -18.92
C ALA A 291 -9.52 -22.82 -20.14
N SER A 292 -8.25 -23.12 -20.35
CA SER A 292 -7.76 -24.02 -21.38
C SER A 292 -8.25 -25.46 -21.17
N GLU A 293 -8.12 -25.96 -19.94
CA GLU A 293 -8.65 -27.28 -19.58
C GLU A 293 -10.16 -27.36 -19.80
N ALA A 294 -10.93 -26.37 -19.34
CA ALA A 294 -12.37 -26.32 -19.55
C ALA A 294 -12.73 -26.25 -21.03
N TYR A 295 -12.03 -25.43 -21.82
CA TYR A 295 -12.23 -25.30 -23.27
C TYR A 295 -11.99 -26.62 -24.02
N PHE A 296 -10.92 -27.32 -23.67
CA PHE A 296 -10.59 -28.60 -24.32
C PHE A 296 -11.42 -29.79 -23.82
N GLN A 297 -12.16 -29.62 -22.71
CA GLN A 297 -13.09 -30.65 -22.21
C GLN A 297 -14.51 -30.52 -22.81
N GLU A 298 -14.85 -29.40 -23.44
CA GLU A 298 -16.14 -29.25 -24.11
C GLU A 298 -16.24 -30.10 -25.36
N GLU A 299 -17.36 -30.85 -25.53
CA GLU A 299 -17.61 -31.70 -26.68
C GLU A 299 -17.57 -30.96 -28.03
N THR A 300 -17.90 -29.66 -28.04
CA THR A 300 -17.82 -28.80 -29.22
C THR A 300 -16.40 -28.61 -29.77
N HIS A 301 -15.38 -28.93 -28.96
CA HIS A 301 -13.97 -28.83 -29.32
C HIS A 301 -13.31 -30.21 -29.50
N SER A 302 -14.12 -31.22 -29.96
CA SER A 302 -13.71 -32.62 -30.13
C SER A 302 -12.42 -32.80 -30.94
N PHE A 303 -12.18 -31.94 -31.94
CA PHE A 303 -10.98 -31.99 -32.77
C PHE A 303 -9.71 -31.72 -31.94
N ALA A 304 -9.75 -30.74 -31.02
CA ALA A 304 -8.64 -30.48 -30.12
C ALA A 304 -8.45 -31.62 -29.10
N ALA A 305 -9.56 -32.20 -28.64
CA ALA A 305 -9.52 -33.34 -27.73
C ALA A 305 -8.95 -34.60 -28.42
N GLU A 306 -9.26 -34.80 -29.70
CA GLU A 306 -8.67 -35.89 -30.53
C GLU A 306 -7.18 -35.69 -30.76
N LEU A 307 -6.74 -34.46 -31.06
CA LEU A 307 -5.34 -34.11 -31.17
C LEU A 307 -4.56 -34.41 -29.89
N MET A 308 -5.13 -34.10 -28.74
CA MET A 308 -4.51 -34.37 -27.45
C MET A 308 -4.46 -35.83 -27.09
N LYS A 309 -5.39 -36.64 -27.59
CA LYS A 309 -5.38 -38.12 -27.43
C LYS A 309 -4.40 -38.84 -28.39
N GLY A 310 -3.79 -38.10 -29.30
CA GLY A 310 -2.87 -38.68 -30.29
C GLY A 310 -3.56 -39.55 -31.38
N GLU A 311 -4.87 -39.47 -31.47
CA GLU A 311 -5.67 -40.17 -32.46
C GLU A 311 -5.83 -39.31 -33.71
N PHE A 312 -4.73 -39.12 -34.47
CA PHE A 312 -4.80 -38.63 -35.83
C PHE A 312 -5.05 -39.81 -36.78
N HIS A 313 -6.27 -40.04 -37.17
CA HIS A 313 -6.58 -40.85 -38.35
C HIS A 313 -6.69 -39.91 -39.54
N GLY A 314 -5.56 -39.81 -40.30
CA GLY A 314 -5.51 -39.12 -41.57
C GLY A 314 -6.32 -39.86 -42.66
#